data_3ae60bbc4ad269ff9d98e6f3be7cbe70
#
_entry.id   3ae60bbc4ad269ff9d98e6f3be7cbe70
#
_cell.length_a   1.000
_cell.length_b   1.000
_cell.length_c   1.000
_cell.angle_alpha   90.00
_cell.angle_beta   90.00
_cell.angle_gamma   90.00
#
_symmetry.space_group_name_H-M   'P 1'
#
loop_
_entity.id
_entity.type
_entity.pdbx_description
1 polymer ?
#
loop_
_entity_poly.entity_id
_entity_poly.type
_entity_poly.pdbx_seq_one_letter_code
_entity_poly.pdbx_strand_id
1 'polypeptide(L)'
;MRLTSKWNRRSFLGSVGVIATSILAPCNLLSSNRAAARASARVNGFGQTGNPYEELGVTTVINCEGTMTMLGGSLPHPELEAVMTTAGRHFVSVPELEVAAGKRISEMLKLPDGYTALVTSGAAAAIQSGLAGILTAGNEALIRQLPDLTGMKSEVIIQKSHRNPFDHQLRSTGIKLIEVETQDQLRAAVNDRTAMMHFSNFANAAGQIKVDEWVKLAKQYNIPCMNDAAADTPPVSHLWDYTNMGYDLVTFSGGKAIRGPQCAGMLIGRNDMVANALLNNSPHEDTLGRSQKVGKEEIVGMVKALELFLAEDHEALAKEWQARLEAISREITKVPSVSTSFFVPDIANHVPHMSITWDASRISLTPQQASKLLRSSKPAIVIGAGEGRPGLAMNSFMLQPGEDKIVAEQLSRVLRDHAA
;
A
#
# COMPACT_ATOMS: atom_id res chain seq x y z
N MET A 1 -25.48 -24.54 32.28
CA MET A 1 -25.31 -23.48 33.30
C MET A 1 -25.13 -22.16 32.52
N ARG A 2 -26.21 -21.36 32.44
CA ARG A 2 -26.25 -20.11 31.66
C ARG A 2 -25.67 -18.98 32.51
N LEU A 3 -24.64 -18.30 32.01
CA LEU A 3 -24.20 -16.99 32.54
C LEU A 3 -24.43 -15.94 31.45
N THR A 4 -25.58 -15.29 31.53
CA THR A 4 -25.89 -14.05 30.81
C THR A 4 -25.44 -12.88 31.68
N SER A 5 -24.34 -12.21 31.36
CA SER A 5 -24.01 -10.91 31.92
C SER A 5 -24.41 -9.81 30.94
N LYS A 6 -25.51 -9.16 31.19
CA LYS A 6 -25.90 -7.91 30.53
C LYS A 6 -24.98 -6.79 31.04
N TRP A 7 -24.06 -6.33 30.24
CA TRP A 7 -23.32 -5.10 30.48
C TRP A 7 -24.24 -3.89 30.22
N ASN A 8 -24.50 -3.09 31.24
CA ASN A 8 -25.32 -1.88 31.16
C ASN A 8 -24.42 -0.64 31.26
N ARG A 9 -24.53 0.27 30.29
CA ARG A 9 -23.76 1.54 30.19
C ARG A 9 -23.79 2.42 31.46
N ARG A 10 -24.72 2.18 32.41
CA ARG A 10 -24.82 2.90 33.67
C ARG A 10 -23.82 2.49 34.75
N SER A 11 -23.14 1.36 34.59
CA SER A 11 -22.17 0.86 35.59
C SER A 11 -20.75 1.41 35.40
N PHE A 12 -20.46 2.06 34.30
CA PHE A 12 -19.12 2.62 34.06
C PHE A 12 -18.92 4.03 34.64
N LEU A 13 -20.01 4.75 34.96
CA LEU A 13 -19.93 6.10 35.52
C LEU A 13 -20.04 6.14 37.07
N GLY A 14 -20.11 4.98 37.74
CA GLY A 14 -20.32 4.88 39.18
C GLY A 14 -19.04 4.68 40.03
N SER A 15 -17.86 4.57 39.43
CA SER A 15 -16.63 4.20 40.16
C SER A 15 -15.60 5.32 40.34
N VAL A 16 -15.96 6.57 40.05
CA VAL A 16 -15.11 7.74 40.34
C VAL A 16 -15.86 8.69 41.24
N GLY A 17 -15.94 8.31 42.49
CA GLY A 17 -16.49 9.15 43.55
C GLY A 17 -16.07 8.62 44.90
N VAL A 18 -15.49 9.53 45.67
CA VAL A 18 -15.14 9.46 47.09
C VAL A 18 -13.74 8.95 47.42
N ILE A 19 -12.79 9.88 47.50
CA ILE A 19 -12.02 10.16 48.73
C ILE A 19 -11.61 11.66 48.64
N ALA A 20 -12.32 12.52 49.31
CA ALA A 20 -11.88 13.85 49.68
C ALA A 20 -12.35 14.07 51.15
N THR A 21 -11.42 13.91 52.06
CA THR A 21 -11.56 14.46 53.40
C THR A 21 -10.30 15.23 53.79
N SER A 22 -10.45 16.53 53.67
CA SER A 22 -9.99 17.60 54.61
C SER A 22 -8.65 17.45 55.35
N ILE A 23 -7.73 18.33 54.99
CA ILE A 23 -6.91 19.08 55.99
C ILE A 23 -6.79 20.52 55.46
N LEU A 24 -7.44 21.46 56.17
CA LEU A 24 -7.24 22.90 56.04
C LEU A 24 -5.98 23.29 56.84
N ALA A 25 -4.98 23.84 56.12
CA ALA A 25 -3.91 24.62 56.68
C ALA A 25 -3.70 25.87 55.83
N PRO A 26 -3.35 27.04 56.43
CA PRO A 26 -3.45 28.34 55.78
C PRO A 26 -2.40 28.51 54.68
N CYS A 27 -2.89 28.94 53.52
CA CYS A 27 -2.09 29.17 52.33
C CYS A 27 -1.34 30.49 52.42
N ASN A 28 -0.02 30.45 52.49
CA ASN A 28 0.84 31.60 52.28
C ASN A 28 0.84 31.98 50.79
N LEU A 29 0.38 33.17 50.48
CA LEU A 29 0.41 33.85 49.18
C LEU A 29 1.85 34.20 48.74
N LEU A 30 2.64 33.20 48.34
CA LEU A 30 3.97 33.44 47.71
C LEU A 30 4.35 32.31 46.70
N SER A 31 3.42 31.78 45.94
CA SER A 31 3.75 30.75 44.94
C SER A 31 3.21 30.97 43.52
N SER A 32 2.70 32.17 43.21
CA SER A 32 2.18 32.44 41.83
C SER A 32 3.25 32.64 40.76
N ASN A 33 4.51 32.89 41.14
CA ASN A 33 5.58 33.13 40.14
C ASN A 33 6.36 31.87 39.72
N ARG A 34 6.22 30.74 40.44
CA ARG A 34 6.90 29.48 40.03
C ARG A 34 6.10 28.64 39.06
N ALA A 35 4.80 28.76 39.04
CA ALA A 35 3.93 28.04 38.07
C ALA A 35 4.00 28.73 36.67
N ALA A 36 4.05 30.07 36.65
CA ALA A 36 4.22 30.83 35.41
C ALA A 36 5.60 30.64 34.77
N ALA A 37 6.66 30.50 35.59
CA ALA A 37 8.00 30.23 35.08
C ALA A 37 8.20 28.81 34.54
N ARG A 38 7.39 27.82 34.94
CA ARG A 38 7.38 26.47 34.33
C ARG A 38 6.63 26.39 33.02
N ALA A 39 5.73 27.33 32.73
CA ALA A 39 4.99 27.38 31.46
C ALA A 39 5.79 27.97 30.29
N SER A 40 7.00 28.54 30.55
CA SER A 40 7.83 29.18 29.51
C SER A 40 9.10 28.40 29.13
N ALA A 41 9.37 27.25 29.73
CA ALA A 41 10.29 26.31 29.11
C ALA A 41 9.56 25.74 27.88
N ARG A 42 9.77 26.36 26.72
CA ARG A 42 9.44 25.71 25.43
C ARG A 42 10.19 24.38 25.43
N VAL A 43 9.51 23.31 25.80
CA VAL A 43 9.93 21.98 25.44
C VAL A 43 9.95 22.04 23.93
N ASN A 44 11.12 22.01 23.30
CA ASN A 44 11.23 21.78 21.88
C ASN A 44 10.46 20.48 21.63
N GLY A 45 9.23 20.58 21.09
CA GLY A 45 8.37 19.44 20.87
C GLY A 45 8.98 18.55 19.81
N PHE A 46 8.73 17.27 19.91
CA PHE A 46 9.10 16.27 18.91
C PHE A 46 8.79 16.78 17.49
N GLY A 47 9.75 16.68 16.56
CA GLY A 47 9.60 17.05 15.16
C GLY A 47 9.60 18.57 14.86
N GLN A 48 9.87 19.43 15.85
CA GLN A 48 9.84 20.89 15.60
C GLN A 48 11.16 21.47 15.06
N THR A 49 12.29 20.81 15.26
CA THR A 49 13.63 21.38 15.00
C THR A 49 14.53 20.51 14.13
N GLY A 50 14.04 19.38 13.61
CA GLY A 50 14.86 18.46 12.83
C GLY A 50 14.09 17.35 12.16
N ASN A 51 14.81 16.35 11.70
CA ASN A 51 14.21 15.15 11.13
C ASN A 51 13.62 14.28 12.26
N PRO A 52 12.30 14.07 12.31
CA PRO A 52 11.66 13.32 13.39
C PRO A 52 12.13 11.87 13.50
N TYR A 53 12.60 11.27 12.43
CA TYR A 53 13.15 9.92 12.47
C TYR A 53 14.48 9.86 13.21
N GLU A 54 15.34 10.86 13.02
CA GLU A 54 16.61 10.98 13.75
C GLU A 54 16.38 11.23 15.23
N GLU A 55 15.37 12.05 15.58
CA GLU A 55 14.95 12.26 16.96
C GLU A 55 14.49 10.96 17.64
N LEU A 56 13.92 10.01 16.86
CA LEU A 56 13.56 8.66 17.33
C LEU A 56 14.72 7.66 17.28
N GLY A 57 15.92 8.07 16.85
CA GLY A 57 17.06 7.18 16.67
C GLY A 57 16.96 6.26 15.45
N VAL A 58 16.09 6.59 14.47
CA VAL A 58 15.90 5.83 13.23
C VAL A 58 16.72 6.47 12.12
N THR A 59 17.56 5.68 11.45
CA THR A 59 18.37 6.13 10.32
C THR A 59 17.52 6.24 9.06
N THR A 60 17.49 7.41 8.45
CA THR A 60 16.90 7.61 7.12
C THR A 60 17.75 6.96 6.03
N VAL A 61 17.13 6.64 4.90
CA VAL A 61 17.79 5.89 3.83
C VAL A 61 17.53 6.52 2.46
N ILE A 62 18.50 6.42 1.57
CA ILE A 62 18.30 6.61 0.14
C ILE A 62 17.71 5.33 -0.43
N ASN A 63 16.55 5.44 -1.05
CA ASN A 63 15.77 4.30 -1.52
C ASN A 63 16.02 4.03 -3.01
N CYS A 64 16.78 2.98 -3.31
CA CYS A 64 17.01 2.47 -4.67
C CYS A 64 16.15 1.23 -5.00
N GLU A 65 15.29 0.78 -4.09
CA GLU A 65 14.50 -0.45 -4.25
C GLU A 65 13.08 -0.18 -4.75
N GLY A 66 12.60 1.06 -4.59
CA GLY A 66 11.27 1.50 -5.03
C GLY A 66 10.24 1.50 -3.90
N THR A 67 8.96 1.35 -4.26
CA THR A 67 7.82 1.58 -3.36
C THR A 67 7.52 0.42 -2.42
N MET A 68 8.54 -0.02 -1.68
CA MET A 68 8.41 -1.13 -0.72
C MET A 68 7.76 -0.66 0.59
N THR A 69 6.76 -1.40 1.06
CA THR A 69 6.05 -1.08 2.32
C THR A 69 6.99 -0.94 3.52
N MET A 70 8.03 -1.78 3.58
CA MET A 70 9.04 -1.75 4.65
C MET A 70 9.88 -0.46 4.67
N LEU A 71 9.88 0.30 3.56
CA LEU A 71 10.58 1.58 3.42
C LEU A 71 9.62 2.78 3.48
N GLY A 72 8.33 2.53 3.75
CA GLY A 72 7.30 3.56 3.79
C GLY A 72 6.62 3.83 2.44
N GLY A 73 6.83 2.97 1.44
CA GLY A 73 6.23 3.10 0.11
C GLY A 73 6.89 4.17 -0.74
N SER A 74 6.13 5.17 -1.16
CA SER A 74 6.62 6.35 -1.87
C SER A 74 6.69 7.58 -0.97
N LEU A 75 7.46 8.57 -1.40
CA LEU A 75 7.38 9.92 -0.82
C LEU A 75 6.16 10.62 -1.40
N PRO A 76 5.19 11.06 -0.57
CA PRO A 76 4.01 11.77 -1.03
C PRO A 76 4.36 13.04 -1.81
N HIS A 77 3.46 13.47 -2.69
CA HIS A 77 3.58 14.78 -3.33
C HIS A 77 3.56 15.89 -2.27
N PRO A 78 4.42 16.92 -2.34
CA PRO A 78 4.44 18.01 -1.36
C PRO A 78 3.09 18.72 -1.22
N GLU A 79 2.30 18.80 -2.28
CA GLU A 79 0.97 19.42 -2.30
C GLU A 79 -0.04 18.72 -1.39
N LEU A 80 0.20 17.45 -1.03
CA LEU A 80 -0.67 16.70 -0.12
C LEU A 80 -0.61 17.25 1.31
N GLU A 81 0.53 17.81 1.73
CA GLU A 81 0.70 18.34 3.08
C GLU A 81 -0.37 19.38 3.42
N ALA A 82 -0.56 20.38 2.57
CA ALA A 82 -1.54 21.45 2.79
C ALA A 82 -2.98 20.90 2.82
N VAL A 83 -3.30 19.99 1.90
CA VAL A 83 -4.64 19.40 1.78
C VAL A 83 -4.98 18.55 3.00
N MET A 84 -4.07 17.65 3.42
CA MET A 84 -4.26 16.78 4.57
C MET A 84 -4.29 17.57 5.88
N THR A 85 -3.43 18.58 6.03
CA THR A 85 -3.44 19.49 7.19
C THR A 85 -4.77 20.25 7.31
N THR A 86 -5.31 20.71 6.18
CA THR A 86 -6.62 21.39 6.16
C THR A 86 -7.73 20.41 6.52
N ALA A 87 -7.76 19.22 5.94
CA ALA A 87 -8.74 18.18 6.26
C ALA A 87 -8.70 17.79 7.75
N GLY A 88 -7.50 17.74 8.36
CA GLY A 88 -7.32 17.43 9.78
C GLY A 88 -7.99 18.43 10.73
N ARG A 89 -8.28 19.64 10.28
CA ARG A 89 -8.93 20.71 11.10
C ARG A 89 -10.45 20.68 11.07
N HIS A 90 -11.07 19.78 10.31
CA HIS A 90 -12.52 19.71 10.14
C HIS A 90 -13.05 18.32 10.46
N PHE A 91 -14.24 18.26 11.05
CA PHE A 91 -15.01 17.03 11.19
C PHE A 91 -15.92 16.84 9.99
N VAL A 92 -16.08 15.61 9.53
CA VAL A 92 -16.98 15.22 8.44
C VAL A 92 -17.63 13.88 8.75
N SER A 93 -18.74 13.59 8.08
CA SER A 93 -19.28 12.23 8.01
C SER A 93 -18.37 11.39 7.11
N VAL A 94 -17.68 10.40 7.68
CA VAL A 94 -16.77 9.54 6.90
C VAL A 94 -17.52 8.75 5.82
N PRO A 95 -18.74 8.17 6.05
CA PRO A 95 -19.48 7.52 4.98
C PRO A 95 -19.83 8.46 3.81
N GLU A 96 -20.20 9.70 4.10
CA GLU A 96 -20.48 10.70 3.04
C GLU A 96 -19.20 11.08 2.29
N LEU A 97 -18.08 11.20 3.00
CA LEU A 97 -16.78 11.49 2.40
C LEU A 97 -16.34 10.36 1.45
N GLU A 98 -16.51 9.10 1.84
CA GLU A 98 -16.17 7.95 1.00
C GLU A 98 -16.98 7.95 -0.31
N VAL A 99 -18.28 8.21 -0.23
CA VAL A 99 -19.15 8.31 -1.42
C VAL A 99 -18.71 9.47 -2.32
N ALA A 100 -18.42 10.63 -1.72
CA ALA A 100 -17.98 11.82 -2.48
C ALA A 100 -16.60 11.60 -3.13
N ALA A 101 -15.66 11.00 -2.41
CA ALA A 101 -14.34 10.63 -2.93
C ALA A 101 -14.45 9.61 -4.07
N GLY A 102 -15.26 8.56 -3.91
CA GLY A 102 -15.53 7.57 -4.93
C GLY A 102 -16.09 8.19 -6.21
N LYS A 103 -17.06 9.08 -6.07
CA LYS A 103 -17.61 9.85 -7.21
C LYS A 103 -16.53 10.69 -7.91
N ARG A 104 -15.73 11.43 -7.15
CA ARG A 104 -14.65 12.26 -7.70
C ARG A 104 -13.61 11.43 -8.45
N ILE A 105 -13.21 10.28 -7.88
CA ILE A 105 -12.29 9.34 -8.54
C ILE A 105 -12.90 8.81 -9.83
N SER A 106 -14.18 8.41 -9.82
CA SER A 106 -14.89 7.91 -11.01
C SER A 106 -14.92 8.94 -12.13
N GLU A 107 -15.18 10.22 -11.81
CA GLU A 107 -15.15 11.32 -12.76
C GLU A 107 -13.76 11.53 -13.37
N MET A 108 -12.70 11.53 -12.54
CA MET A 108 -11.31 11.68 -12.99
C MET A 108 -10.87 10.56 -13.90
N LEU A 109 -11.22 9.31 -13.57
CA LEU A 109 -10.86 8.12 -14.33
C LEU A 109 -11.80 7.84 -15.50
N LYS A 110 -12.92 8.57 -15.61
CA LYS A 110 -13.97 8.33 -16.62
C LYS A 110 -14.42 6.88 -16.63
N LEU A 111 -14.70 6.35 -15.43
CA LEU A 111 -15.11 4.96 -15.29
C LEU A 111 -16.40 4.68 -16.09
N PRO A 112 -16.62 3.44 -16.56
CA PRO A 112 -17.84 3.05 -17.24
C PRO A 112 -19.08 3.28 -16.35
N ASP A 113 -20.25 3.47 -16.97
CA ASP A 113 -21.52 3.51 -16.27
C ASP A 113 -21.70 2.28 -15.40
N GLY A 114 -22.16 2.46 -14.16
CA GLY A 114 -22.32 1.36 -13.20
C GLY A 114 -21.07 1.00 -12.40
N TYR A 115 -19.96 1.77 -12.59
CA TYR A 115 -18.71 1.62 -11.82
C TYR A 115 -18.47 2.83 -10.91
N THR A 116 -17.83 2.57 -9.78
CA THR A 116 -17.41 3.60 -8.82
C THR A 116 -16.09 3.20 -8.14
N ALA A 117 -15.62 4.04 -7.22
CA ALA A 117 -14.44 3.76 -6.42
C ALA A 117 -14.72 3.92 -4.91
N LEU A 118 -13.89 3.29 -4.10
CA LEU A 118 -13.83 3.40 -2.65
C LEU A 118 -12.37 3.61 -2.25
N VAL A 119 -12.10 4.57 -1.39
CA VAL A 119 -10.77 4.70 -0.77
C VAL A 119 -10.68 3.70 0.39
N THR A 120 -9.62 2.93 0.42
CA THR A 120 -9.40 1.87 1.42
C THR A 120 -8.08 2.08 2.16
N SER A 121 -7.88 1.36 3.25
CA SER A 121 -6.60 1.36 3.98
C SER A 121 -5.55 0.52 3.21
N GLY A 122 -5.21 0.97 2.00
CA GLY A 122 -4.31 0.29 1.06
C GLY A 122 -4.99 -0.81 0.24
N ALA A 123 -4.29 -1.33 -0.79
CA ALA A 123 -4.79 -2.37 -1.68
C ALA A 123 -5.13 -3.68 -0.93
N ALA A 124 -4.39 -4.02 0.12
CA ALA A 124 -4.68 -5.20 0.94
C ALA A 124 -6.07 -5.14 1.59
N ALA A 125 -6.46 -3.97 2.12
CA ALA A 125 -7.80 -3.75 2.63
C ALA A 125 -8.86 -3.78 1.52
N ALA A 126 -8.54 -3.28 0.32
CA ALA A 126 -9.41 -3.35 -0.85
C ALA A 126 -9.71 -4.81 -1.26
N ILE A 127 -8.70 -5.68 -1.26
CA ILE A 127 -8.88 -7.12 -1.54
C ILE A 127 -9.82 -7.75 -0.52
N GLN A 128 -9.58 -7.54 0.77
CA GLN A 128 -10.40 -8.13 1.82
C GLN A 128 -11.83 -7.61 1.80
N SER A 129 -12.03 -6.28 1.77
CA SER A 129 -13.35 -5.67 1.79
C SER A 129 -14.15 -5.96 0.51
N GLY A 130 -13.49 -5.99 -0.64
CA GLY A 130 -14.12 -6.36 -1.92
C GLY A 130 -14.67 -7.77 -1.90
N LEU A 131 -13.88 -8.75 -1.44
CA LEU A 131 -14.35 -10.13 -1.29
C LEU A 131 -15.44 -10.25 -0.21
N ALA A 132 -15.27 -9.59 0.94
CA ALA A 132 -16.30 -9.57 1.98
C ALA A 132 -17.63 -8.99 1.47
N GLY A 133 -17.57 -7.93 0.65
CA GLY A 133 -18.74 -7.36 -0.03
C GLY A 133 -19.44 -8.35 -0.97
N ILE A 134 -18.68 -9.13 -1.74
CA ILE A 134 -19.22 -10.19 -2.61
C ILE A 134 -19.88 -11.30 -1.77
N LEU A 135 -19.23 -11.75 -0.69
CA LEU A 135 -19.73 -12.82 0.16
C LEU A 135 -21.03 -12.46 0.88
N THR A 136 -21.15 -11.22 1.34
CA THR A 136 -22.25 -10.77 2.18
C THR A 136 -23.38 -10.10 1.40
N ALA A 137 -23.13 -9.62 0.17
CA ALA A 137 -24.09 -8.91 -0.67
C ALA A 137 -24.89 -7.82 0.08
N GLY A 138 -24.26 -7.12 1.03
CA GLY A 138 -24.86 -6.08 1.84
C GLY A 138 -25.77 -6.57 2.98
N ASN A 139 -25.87 -7.87 3.21
CA ASN A 139 -26.68 -8.43 4.31
C ASN A 139 -25.96 -8.26 5.65
N GLU A 140 -26.52 -7.45 6.55
CA GLU A 140 -25.93 -7.16 7.87
C GLU A 140 -25.66 -8.40 8.72
N ALA A 141 -26.52 -9.42 8.67
CA ALA A 141 -26.33 -10.64 9.45
C ALA A 141 -25.11 -11.41 8.96
N LEU A 142 -24.90 -11.48 7.64
CA LEU A 142 -23.74 -12.13 7.04
C LEU A 142 -22.45 -11.31 7.25
N ILE A 143 -22.55 -9.97 7.25
CA ILE A 143 -21.42 -9.09 7.58
C ILE A 143 -20.88 -9.40 8.98
N ARG A 144 -21.76 -9.52 9.95
CA ARG A 144 -21.40 -9.85 11.36
C ARG A 144 -20.96 -11.30 11.54
N GLN A 145 -21.38 -12.19 10.66
CA GLN A 145 -21.04 -13.62 10.71
C GLN A 145 -19.62 -13.89 10.22
N LEU A 146 -19.08 -13.07 9.30
CA LEU A 146 -17.73 -13.25 8.81
C LEU A 146 -16.70 -13.28 9.99
N PRO A 147 -15.71 -14.16 9.94
CA PRO A 147 -15.30 -15.06 8.86
C PRO A 147 -15.95 -16.46 8.84
N ASP A 148 -17.01 -16.70 9.62
CA ASP A 148 -17.79 -17.94 9.53
C ASP A 148 -18.64 -17.93 8.25
N LEU A 149 -18.34 -18.81 7.32
CA LEU A 149 -18.99 -18.92 6.00
C LEU A 149 -20.14 -19.94 5.97
N THR A 150 -20.66 -20.36 7.13
CA THR A 150 -21.81 -21.27 7.18
C THR A 150 -23.00 -20.70 6.40
N GLY A 151 -23.45 -21.41 5.38
CA GLY A 151 -24.56 -20.96 4.50
C GLY A 151 -24.16 -19.97 3.41
N MET A 152 -22.89 -19.63 3.28
CA MET A 152 -22.37 -18.73 2.23
C MET A 152 -21.47 -19.50 1.25
N LYS A 153 -21.19 -18.88 0.10
CA LYS A 153 -20.10 -19.32 -0.78
C LYS A 153 -18.78 -19.23 -0.04
N SER A 154 -17.85 -20.17 -0.30
CA SER A 154 -16.68 -20.34 0.54
C SER A 154 -15.38 -20.61 -0.21
N GLU A 155 -15.42 -20.52 -1.53
CA GLU A 155 -14.27 -20.84 -2.38
C GLU A 155 -13.92 -19.66 -3.30
N VAL A 156 -12.62 -19.37 -3.44
CA VAL A 156 -12.08 -18.42 -4.41
C VAL A 156 -11.08 -19.14 -5.30
N ILE A 157 -11.28 -19.05 -6.62
CA ILE A 157 -10.38 -19.64 -7.60
C ILE A 157 -9.23 -18.67 -7.88
N ILE A 158 -8.00 -19.20 -7.86
CA ILE A 158 -6.76 -18.47 -8.16
C ILE A 158 -5.82 -19.36 -8.96
N GLN A 159 -5.01 -18.80 -9.86
CA GLN A 159 -3.94 -19.56 -10.48
C GLN A 159 -2.86 -19.92 -9.44
N LYS A 160 -2.33 -21.12 -9.46
CA LYS A 160 -1.26 -21.57 -8.57
C LYS A 160 -0.02 -20.69 -8.67
N SER A 161 0.33 -20.29 -9.88
CA SER A 161 1.42 -19.33 -10.17
C SER A 161 1.17 -17.92 -9.63
N HIS A 162 -0.08 -17.57 -9.29
CA HIS A 162 -0.48 -16.29 -8.72
C HIS A 162 -0.49 -16.27 -7.18
N ARG A 163 -0.21 -17.42 -6.54
CA ARG A 163 -0.13 -17.49 -5.07
C ARG A 163 1.01 -16.61 -4.56
N ASN A 164 0.71 -15.79 -3.55
CA ASN A 164 1.63 -14.81 -3.01
C ASN A 164 1.26 -14.46 -1.56
N PRO A 165 2.12 -13.75 -0.79
CA PRO A 165 1.83 -13.39 0.60
C PRO A 165 0.56 -12.56 0.78
N PHE A 166 0.14 -11.79 -0.21
CA PHE A 166 -1.05 -10.91 -0.13
C PHE A 166 -2.37 -11.68 -0.28
N ASP A 167 -2.36 -12.93 -0.76
CA ASP A 167 -3.54 -13.79 -0.78
C ASP A 167 -4.07 -14.09 0.64
N HIS A 168 -3.28 -13.76 1.66
CA HIS A 168 -3.71 -13.80 3.05
C HIS A 168 -4.97 -12.95 3.29
N GLN A 169 -5.12 -11.84 2.56
CA GLN A 169 -6.29 -10.97 2.69
C GLN A 169 -7.58 -11.66 2.21
N LEU A 170 -7.47 -12.50 1.17
CA LEU A 170 -8.58 -13.37 0.76
C LEU A 170 -8.89 -14.41 1.83
N ARG A 171 -7.86 -15.13 2.32
CA ARG A 171 -8.04 -16.20 3.32
C ARG A 171 -8.57 -15.69 4.68
N SER A 172 -8.29 -14.44 5.01
CA SER A 172 -8.79 -13.81 6.25
C SER A 172 -10.31 -13.67 6.30
N THR A 173 -10.99 -13.73 5.16
CA THR A 173 -12.47 -13.76 5.09
C THR A 173 -13.05 -15.14 5.40
N GLY A 174 -12.22 -16.16 5.63
CA GLY A 174 -12.63 -17.55 5.91
C GLY A 174 -12.68 -18.45 4.69
N ILE A 175 -12.49 -17.92 3.45
CA ILE A 175 -12.57 -18.70 2.20
C ILE A 175 -11.41 -19.69 2.06
N LYS A 176 -11.67 -20.72 1.27
CA LYS A 176 -10.67 -21.64 0.77
C LYS A 176 -10.22 -21.20 -0.62
N LEU A 177 -8.91 -21.10 -0.83
CA LEU A 177 -8.35 -20.90 -2.17
C LEU A 177 -8.33 -22.23 -2.93
N ILE A 178 -8.88 -22.21 -4.15
CA ILE A 178 -8.87 -23.32 -5.09
C ILE A 178 -7.85 -23.00 -6.17
N GLU A 179 -6.75 -23.72 -6.17
CA GLU A 179 -5.64 -23.52 -7.08
C GLU A 179 -5.89 -24.20 -8.41
N VAL A 180 -5.77 -23.44 -9.48
CA VAL A 180 -5.85 -23.93 -10.87
C VAL A 180 -4.67 -23.36 -11.67
N GLU A 181 -4.35 -23.95 -12.81
CA GLU A 181 -3.32 -23.42 -13.70
C GLU A 181 -3.78 -23.42 -15.17
N THR A 182 -4.68 -24.34 -15.53
CA THR A 182 -5.22 -24.45 -16.89
C THR A 182 -6.71 -24.16 -16.92
N GLN A 183 -7.23 -23.85 -18.12
CA GLN A 183 -8.68 -23.64 -18.31
C GLN A 183 -9.49 -24.89 -17.94
N ASP A 184 -8.99 -26.10 -18.23
CA ASP A 184 -9.70 -27.34 -17.89
C ASP A 184 -9.77 -27.54 -16.36
N GLN A 185 -8.70 -27.20 -15.65
CA GLN A 185 -8.70 -27.22 -14.18
C GLN A 185 -9.67 -26.15 -13.63
N LEU A 186 -9.69 -24.94 -14.21
CA LEU A 186 -10.63 -23.91 -13.83
C LEU A 186 -12.08 -24.36 -14.04
N ARG A 187 -12.38 -24.94 -15.21
CA ARG A 187 -13.72 -25.48 -15.52
C ARG A 187 -14.16 -26.53 -14.50
N ALA A 188 -13.24 -27.42 -14.12
CA ALA A 188 -13.51 -28.48 -13.13
C ALA A 188 -13.66 -27.94 -11.69
N ALA A 189 -13.05 -26.78 -11.39
CA ALA A 189 -13.08 -26.15 -10.08
C ALA A 189 -14.36 -25.34 -9.81
N VAL A 190 -15.02 -24.85 -10.87
CA VAL A 190 -16.25 -24.05 -10.74
C VAL A 190 -17.39 -24.90 -10.18
N ASN A 191 -17.99 -24.41 -9.08
CA ASN A 191 -19.13 -25.06 -8.42
C ASN A 191 -19.97 -24.05 -7.62
N ASP A 192 -21.05 -24.48 -6.99
CA ASP A 192 -21.98 -23.61 -6.26
C ASP A 192 -21.34 -22.88 -5.07
N ARG A 193 -20.20 -23.36 -4.54
CA ARG A 193 -19.46 -22.70 -3.47
C ARG A 193 -18.49 -21.63 -4.00
N THR A 194 -18.28 -21.52 -5.32
CA THR A 194 -17.36 -20.54 -5.90
C THR A 194 -17.94 -19.14 -5.73
N ALA A 195 -17.26 -18.30 -4.94
CA ALA A 195 -17.64 -16.93 -4.66
C ALA A 195 -17.05 -15.95 -5.68
N MET A 196 -15.77 -16.14 -6.03
CA MET A 196 -15.02 -15.18 -6.85
C MET A 196 -13.85 -15.87 -7.57
N MET A 197 -13.44 -15.29 -8.68
CA MET A 197 -12.16 -15.56 -9.33
C MET A 197 -11.20 -14.41 -9.07
N HIS A 198 -10.01 -14.71 -8.51
CA HIS A 198 -8.99 -13.71 -8.18
C HIS A 198 -7.81 -13.78 -9.13
N PHE A 199 -7.35 -12.62 -9.58
CA PHE A 199 -6.17 -12.46 -10.43
C PHE A 199 -5.15 -11.55 -9.76
N SER A 200 -3.88 -11.98 -9.70
CA SER A 200 -2.77 -11.16 -9.20
C SER A 200 -1.96 -10.67 -10.41
N ASN A 201 -2.16 -9.43 -10.82
CA ASN A 201 -1.68 -8.96 -12.11
C ASN A 201 -0.16 -9.00 -12.26
N PHE A 202 0.60 -8.74 -11.19
CA PHE A 202 2.06 -8.83 -11.23
C PHE A 202 2.58 -10.24 -11.60
N ALA A 203 1.77 -11.28 -11.42
CA ALA A 203 2.08 -12.66 -11.78
C ALA A 203 1.56 -13.07 -13.17
N ASN A 204 0.97 -12.15 -13.95
CA ASN A 204 0.38 -12.44 -15.26
C ASN A 204 1.34 -13.19 -16.21
N ALA A 205 2.63 -12.84 -16.21
CA ALA A 205 3.62 -13.52 -17.04
C ALA A 205 3.80 -14.99 -16.68
N ALA A 206 3.70 -15.33 -15.39
CA ALA A 206 3.88 -16.68 -14.85
C ALA A 206 2.62 -17.56 -15.03
N GLY A 207 1.42 -16.97 -15.01
CA GLY A 207 0.16 -17.70 -15.17
C GLY A 207 -0.05 -18.22 -16.59
N GLN A 208 -0.70 -19.37 -16.74
CA GLN A 208 -1.07 -19.89 -18.06
C GLN A 208 -2.29 -19.15 -18.63
N ILE A 209 -3.27 -18.80 -17.80
CA ILE A 209 -4.45 -18.03 -18.19
C ILE A 209 -4.13 -16.55 -18.01
N LYS A 210 -4.13 -15.76 -19.09
CA LYS A 210 -3.76 -14.35 -19.07
C LYS A 210 -4.91 -13.47 -18.58
N VAL A 211 -4.59 -12.22 -18.26
CA VAL A 211 -5.49 -11.26 -17.63
C VAL A 211 -6.81 -11.07 -18.40
N ASP A 212 -6.76 -10.96 -19.72
CA ASP A 212 -7.94 -10.79 -20.57
C ASP A 212 -8.77 -12.08 -20.73
N GLU A 213 -8.11 -13.23 -20.71
CA GLU A 213 -8.77 -14.54 -20.78
C GLU A 213 -9.44 -14.89 -19.44
N TRP A 214 -8.79 -14.55 -18.31
CA TRP A 214 -9.35 -14.78 -16.99
C TRP A 214 -10.72 -14.09 -16.80
N VAL A 215 -10.82 -12.82 -17.19
CA VAL A 215 -12.09 -12.11 -17.09
C VAL A 215 -13.17 -12.64 -18.04
N LYS A 216 -12.79 -13.10 -19.24
CA LYS A 216 -13.73 -13.76 -20.18
C LYS A 216 -14.31 -15.05 -19.59
N LEU A 217 -13.46 -15.87 -18.96
CA LEU A 217 -13.87 -17.10 -18.29
C LEU A 217 -14.76 -16.79 -17.07
N ALA A 218 -14.42 -15.79 -16.26
CA ALA A 218 -15.25 -15.37 -15.15
C ALA A 218 -16.67 -14.97 -15.60
N LYS A 219 -16.78 -14.20 -16.67
CA LYS A 219 -18.06 -13.84 -17.28
C LYS A 219 -18.82 -15.05 -17.84
N GLN A 220 -18.12 -15.98 -18.51
CA GLN A 220 -18.70 -17.21 -19.03
C GLN A 220 -19.37 -18.05 -17.94
N TYR A 221 -18.77 -18.10 -16.76
CA TYR A 221 -19.31 -18.83 -15.60
C TYR A 221 -20.18 -17.99 -14.68
N ASN A 222 -20.41 -16.72 -15.01
CA ASN A 222 -21.14 -15.77 -14.18
C ASN A 222 -20.60 -15.70 -12.73
N ILE A 223 -19.28 -15.67 -12.60
CA ILE A 223 -18.56 -15.56 -11.31
C ILE A 223 -17.91 -14.17 -11.23
N PRO A 224 -18.11 -13.42 -10.15
CA PRO A 224 -17.40 -12.17 -9.93
C PRO A 224 -15.88 -12.35 -10.04
N CYS A 225 -15.18 -11.38 -10.63
CA CYS A 225 -13.72 -11.41 -10.72
C CYS A 225 -13.08 -10.12 -10.19
N MET A 226 -11.97 -10.31 -9.49
CA MET A 226 -11.16 -9.23 -8.93
C MET A 226 -9.73 -9.31 -9.46
N ASN A 227 -9.17 -8.14 -9.84
CA ASN A 227 -7.76 -8.00 -10.22
C ASN A 227 -6.99 -7.21 -9.15
N ASP A 228 -5.96 -7.82 -8.59
CA ASP A 228 -4.96 -7.12 -7.77
C ASP A 228 -3.93 -6.47 -8.69
N ALA A 229 -4.13 -5.18 -8.93
CA ALA A 229 -3.28 -4.30 -9.71
C ALA A 229 -2.54 -3.28 -8.83
N ALA A 230 -2.23 -3.65 -7.59
CA ALA A 230 -1.70 -2.75 -6.57
C ALA A 230 -0.43 -1.98 -6.97
N ALA A 231 0.38 -2.49 -7.90
CA ALA A 231 1.63 -1.88 -8.35
C ALA A 231 1.66 -1.58 -9.86
N ASP A 232 0.51 -1.56 -10.53
CA ASP A 232 0.44 -1.58 -12.00
C ASP A 232 0.41 -0.19 -12.64
N THR A 233 0.65 0.84 -11.89
CA THR A 233 0.82 2.20 -12.41
C THR A 233 2.26 2.66 -12.21
N PRO A 234 2.89 3.34 -13.20
CA PRO A 234 2.45 3.47 -14.59
C PRO A 234 2.41 2.12 -15.33
N PRO A 235 1.80 2.00 -16.53
CA PRO A 235 1.10 3.04 -17.33
C PRO A 235 -0.16 3.56 -16.67
N VAL A 236 -0.49 4.83 -16.94
CA VAL A 236 -1.69 5.49 -16.36
C VAL A 236 -2.98 4.80 -16.80
N SER A 237 -3.01 4.28 -18.03
CA SER A 237 -4.19 3.62 -18.59
C SER A 237 -4.65 2.41 -17.78
N HIS A 238 -3.78 1.75 -17.05
CA HIS A 238 -4.14 0.61 -16.19
C HIS A 238 -5.20 0.98 -15.14
N LEU A 239 -5.32 2.26 -14.77
CA LEU A 239 -6.36 2.72 -13.84
C LEU A 239 -7.80 2.52 -14.36
N TRP A 240 -7.98 2.34 -15.69
CA TRP A 240 -9.27 2.08 -16.32
C TRP A 240 -9.29 0.87 -17.27
N ASP A 241 -8.14 0.36 -17.72
CA ASP A 241 -8.06 -0.72 -18.70
C ASP A 241 -8.72 -2.00 -18.14
N TYR A 242 -8.49 -2.35 -16.88
CA TYR A 242 -9.03 -3.56 -16.29
C TYR A 242 -10.57 -3.50 -16.10
N THR A 243 -11.11 -2.33 -15.73
CA THR A 243 -12.56 -2.13 -15.68
C THR A 243 -13.18 -2.18 -17.07
N ASN A 244 -12.51 -1.62 -18.09
CA ASN A 244 -12.92 -1.69 -19.48
C ASN A 244 -12.84 -3.11 -20.04
N MET A 245 -11.89 -3.96 -19.58
CA MET A 245 -11.87 -5.40 -19.88
C MET A 245 -13.06 -6.12 -19.27
N GLY A 246 -13.64 -5.55 -18.20
CA GLY A 246 -14.82 -6.04 -17.51
C GLY A 246 -14.55 -6.77 -16.20
N TYR A 247 -13.42 -6.53 -15.54
CA TYR A 247 -13.26 -6.92 -14.16
C TYR A 247 -14.30 -6.23 -13.27
N ASP A 248 -14.92 -7.01 -12.38
CA ASP A 248 -15.93 -6.49 -11.46
C ASP A 248 -15.32 -5.62 -10.36
N LEU A 249 -14.12 -5.96 -9.90
CA LEU A 249 -13.33 -5.21 -8.91
C LEU A 249 -11.86 -5.16 -9.32
N VAL A 250 -11.21 -4.04 -9.08
CA VAL A 250 -9.78 -3.81 -9.30
C VAL A 250 -9.19 -3.05 -8.11
N THR A 251 -8.00 -3.43 -7.65
CA THR A 251 -7.37 -2.78 -6.50
C THR A 251 -6.08 -2.07 -6.88
N PHE A 252 -5.87 -0.85 -6.35
CA PHE A 252 -4.63 -0.09 -6.51
C PHE A 252 -4.11 0.41 -5.16
N SER A 253 -2.78 0.48 -5.02
CA SER A 253 -2.14 1.07 -3.83
C SER A 253 -1.85 2.55 -4.05
N GLY A 254 -2.34 3.40 -3.17
CA GLY A 254 -2.08 4.84 -3.21
C GLY A 254 -0.65 5.22 -2.80
N GLY A 255 -0.03 4.44 -1.92
CA GLY A 255 1.34 4.66 -1.44
C GLY A 255 2.44 4.13 -2.35
N LYS A 256 2.13 3.83 -3.61
CA LYS A 256 3.10 3.44 -4.64
C LYS A 256 3.30 4.59 -5.64
N ALA A 257 3.21 4.33 -6.95
CA ALA A 257 3.49 5.33 -7.97
C ALA A 257 2.55 6.55 -7.93
N ILE A 258 1.35 6.39 -7.44
CA ILE A 258 0.40 7.51 -7.26
C ILE A 258 0.91 8.53 -6.22
N ARG A 259 1.87 8.13 -5.36
CA ARG A 259 2.51 8.98 -4.34
C ARG A 259 1.50 9.64 -3.39
N GLY A 260 0.43 8.91 -3.09
CA GLY A 260 -0.55 9.26 -2.06
C GLY A 260 -0.11 8.82 -0.66
N PRO A 261 -0.98 8.97 0.34
CA PRO A 261 -0.71 8.46 1.69
C PRO A 261 -0.41 6.96 1.66
N GLN A 262 0.61 6.52 2.39
CA GLN A 262 1.04 5.11 2.42
C GLN A 262 -0.08 4.16 2.86
N CYS A 263 -0.94 4.59 3.76
CA CYS A 263 -2.08 3.81 4.24
C CYS A 263 -3.34 3.99 3.38
N ALA A 264 -3.27 4.58 2.19
CA ALA A 264 -4.40 4.71 1.29
C ALA A 264 -4.25 3.79 0.06
N GLY A 265 -5.39 3.35 -0.47
CA GLY A 265 -5.52 2.62 -1.71
C GLY A 265 -6.91 2.80 -2.29
N MET A 266 -7.19 2.15 -3.40
CA MET A 266 -8.49 2.22 -4.06
C MET A 266 -9.01 0.82 -4.38
N LEU A 267 -10.31 0.64 -4.18
CA LEU A 267 -11.11 -0.42 -4.78
C LEU A 267 -11.98 0.24 -5.85
N ILE A 268 -11.78 -0.13 -7.10
CA ILE A 268 -12.55 0.37 -8.24
C ILE A 268 -13.38 -0.78 -8.78
N GLY A 269 -14.66 -0.56 -9.08
CA GLY A 269 -15.49 -1.63 -9.62
C GLY A 269 -16.97 -1.29 -9.67
N ARG A 270 -17.77 -2.33 -9.83
CA ARG A 270 -19.24 -2.23 -9.92
C ARG A 270 -19.83 -1.57 -8.70
N ASN A 271 -20.79 -0.67 -8.91
CA ASN A 271 -21.43 0.12 -7.85
C ASN A 271 -21.97 -0.75 -6.71
N ASP A 272 -22.65 -1.85 -7.04
CA ASP A 272 -23.23 -2.77 -6.05
C ASP A 272 -22.13 -3.44 -5.18
N MET A 273 -21.07 -3.90 -5.80
CA MET A 273 -19.96 -4.58 -5.10
C MET A 273 -19.13 -3.62 -4.25
N VAL A 274 -18.87 -2.42 -4.78
CA VAL A 274 -18.12 -1.38 -4.03
C VAL A 274 -18.95 -0.86 -2.84
N ALA A 275 -20.27 -0.66 -3.00
CA ALA A 275 -21.15 -0.31 -1.90
C ALA A 275 -21.18 -1.40 -0.81
N ASN A 276 -21.24 -2.67 -1.20
CA ASN A 276 -21.17 -3.79 -0.27
C ASN A 276 -19.79 -3.90 0.42
N ALA A 277 -18.71 -3.56 -0.28
CA ALA A 277 -17.37 -3.50 0.30
C ALA A 277 -17.27 -2.41 1.38
N LEU A 278 -17.86 -1.25 1.16
CA LEU A 278 -17.91 -0.16 2.16
C LEU A 278 -18.61 -0.62 3.45
N LEU A 279 -19.73 -1.36 3.35
CA LEU A 279 -20.44 -1.89 4.50
C LEU A 279 -19.61 -2.90 5.32
N ASN A 280 -18.65 -3.56 4.72
CA ASN A 280 -17.72 -4.50 5.34
C ASN A 280 -16.45 -3.84 5.88
N ASN A 281 -16.34 -2.51 5.84
CA ASN A 281 -15.15 -1.75 6.19
C ASN A 281 -15.43 -0.70 7.27
N SER A 282 -14.37 -0.11 7.84
CA SER A 282 -14.50 1.10 8.65
C SER A 282 -15.20 2.21 7.81
N PRO A 283 -16.12 3.03 8.40
CA PRO A 283 -16.34 3.20 9.84
C PRO A 283 -17.40 2.27 10.47
N HIS A 284 -17.96 1.30 9.73
CA HIS A 284 -18.93 0.36 10.27
C HIS A 284 -18.32 -0.49 11.39
N GLU A 285 -19.09 -0.76 12.48
CA GLU A 285 -18.51 -1.25 13.74
C GLU A 285 -18.27 -2.77 13.74
N ASP A 286 -19.25 -3.59 13.51
CA ASP A 286 -19.18 -5.05 13.64
C ASP A 286 -18.91 -5.71 12.27
N THR A 287 -17.72 -5.40 11.71
CA THR A 287 -17.30 -5.83 10.38
C THR A 287 -15.87 -6.34 10.37
N LEU A 288 -15.53 -7.20 9.41
CA LEU A 288 -14.19 -7.74 9.24
C LEU A 288 -13.14 -6.64 9.02
N GLY A 289 -13.48 -5.61 8.24
CA GLY A 289 -12.63 -4.47 7.93
C GLY A 289 -12.62 -3.36 8.98
N ARG A 290 -13.26 -3.52 10.15
CA ARG A 290 -13.33 -2.47 11.16
C ARG A 290 -11.98 -1.94 11.63
N SER A 291 -10.97 -2.77 11.67
CA SER A 291 -9.60 -2.39 12.05
C SER A 291 -8.84 -1.65 10.93
N GLN A 292 -9.30 -1.74 9.70
CA GLN A 292 -8.66 -1.15 8.51
C GLN A 292 -9.17 0.27 8.30
N LYS A 293 -8.85 1.16 9.24
CA LYS A 293 -9.27 2.57 9.19
C LYS A 293 -8.40 3.34 8.21
N VAL A 294 -9.01 3.84 7.15
CA VAL A 294 -8.46 4.97 6.40
C VAL A 294 -8.98 6.26 7.04
N GLY A 295 -8.11 7.20 7.37
CA GLY A 295 -8.49 8.47 7.98
C GLY A 295 -9.07 9.43 6.94
N LYS A 296 -9.85 10.41 7.40
CA LYS A 296 -10.43 11.43 6.52
C LYS A 296 -9.36 12.24 5.77
N GLU A 297 -8.20 12.41 6.40
CA GLU A 297 -7.04 13.08 5.82
C GLU A 297 -6.45 12.25 4.67
N GLU A 298 -6.33 10.94 4.86
CA GLU A 298 -5.82 10.02 3.85
C GLU A 298 -6.80 9.86 2.68
N ILE A 299 -8.12 9.88 2.93
CA ILE A 299 -9.13 9.84 1.88
C ILE A 299 -8.96 11.07 0.95
N VAL A 300 -8.90 12.26 1.53
CA VAL A 300 -8.72 13.52 0.76
C VAL A 300 -7.34 13.53 0.09
N GLY A 301 -6.30 13.09 0.80
CA GLY A 301 -4.94 12.94 0.28
C GLY A 301 -4.87 12.01 -0.92
N MET A 302 -5.61 10.89 -0.90
CA MET A 302 -5.68 9.94 -2.02
C MET A 302 -6.30 10.57 -3.26
N VAL A 303 -7.42 11.29 -3.10
CA VAL A 303 -8.08 12.00 -4.20
C VAL A 303 -7.13 13.04 -4.83
N LYS A 304 -6.43 13.82 -3.99
CA LYS A 304 -5.46 14.83 -4.48
C LYS A 304 -4.26 14.17 -5.15
N ALA A 305 -3.73 13.10 -4.60
CA ALA A 305 -2.61 12.37 -5.19
C ALA A 305 -2.96 11.82 -6.57
N LEU A 306 -4.16 11.25 -6.73
CA LEU A 306 -4.63 10.77 -8.02
C LEU A 306 -4.78 11.91 -9.04
N GLU A 307 -5.30 13.07 -8.62
CA GLU A 307 -5.38 14.27 -9.48
C GLU A 307 -4.01 14.70 -9.99
N LEU A 308 -3.00 14.73 -9.12
CA LEU A 308 -1.61 15.08 -9.47
C LEU A 308 -1.00 14.02 -10.40
N PHE A 309 -1.15 12.75 -10.07
CA PHE A 309 -0.64 11.64 -10.87
C PHE A 309 -1.21 11.65 -12.30
N LEU A 310 -2.50 11.95 -12.46
CA LEU A 310 -3.12 12.06 -13.79
C LEU A 310 -2.66 13.29 -14.59
N ALA A 311 -2.13 14.31 -13.91
CA ALA A 311 -1.61 15.54 -14.55
C ALA A 311 -0.11 15.47 -14.87
N GLU A 312 0.61 14.45 -14.38
CA GLU A 312 2.05 14.31 -14.62
C GLU A 312 2.38 13.91 -16.06
N ASP A 313 3.54 14.39 -16.56
CA ASP A 313 4.13 13.89 -17.80
C ASP A 313 4.97 12.62 -17.51
N HIS A 314 4.31 11.47 -17.55
CA HIS A 314 4.92 10.18 -17.24
C HIS A 314 6.04 9.79 -18.20
N GLU A 315 6.04 10.28 -19.46
CA GLU A 315 7.13 10.03 -20.40
C GLU A 315 8.37 10.85 -20.02
N ALA A 316 8.18 12.11 -19.64
CA ALA A 316 9.29 12.94 -19.16
C ALA A 316 9.89 12.38 -17.86
N LEU A 317 9.05 11.92 -16.92
CA LEU A 317 9.49 11.28 -15.69
C LEU A 317 10.28 9.99 -15.97
N ALA A 318 9.80 9.13 -16.85
CA ALA A 318 10.52 7.90 -17.22
C ALA A 318 11.89 8.19 -17.83
N LYS A 319 11.99 9.22 -18.68
CA LYS A 319 13.28 9.68 -19.25
C LYS A 319 14.23 10.21 -18.16
N GLU A 320 13.70 10.96 -17.20
CA GLU A 320 14.49 11.44 -16.06
C GLU A 320 15.03 10.29 -15.21
N TRP A 321 14.18 9.32 -14.88
CA TRP A 321 14.59 8.12 -14.12
C TRP A 321 15.65 7.32 -14.88
N GLN A 322 15.48 7.12 -16.17
CA GLN A 322 16.45 6.46 -17.02
C GLN A 322 17.80 7.22 -17.02
N ALA A 323 17.77 8.53 -17.19
CA ALA A 323 18.98 9.36 -17.20
C ALA A 323 19.76 9.30 -15.87
N ARG A 324 19.07 9.24 -14.74
CA ARG A 324 19.68 9.03 -13.41
C ARG A 324 20.38 7.67 -13.33
N LEU A 325 19.73 6.59 -13.76
CA LEU A 325 20.33 5.26 -13.81
C LEU A 325 21.57 5.21 -14.71
N GLU A 326 21.52 5.87 -15.87
CA GLU A 326 22.66 5.96 -16.78
C GLU A 326 23.83 6.75 -16.17
N ALA A 327 23.53 7.81 -15.42
CA ALA A 327 24.56 8.56 -14.70
C ALA A 327 25.26 7.69 -13.64
N ILE A 328 24.48 6.93 -12.86
CA ILE A 328 25.02 5.96 -11.90
C ILE A 328 25.85 4.89 -12.62
N SER A 329 25.33 4.32 -13.71
CA SER A 329 26.00 3.31 -14.53
C SER A 329 27.36 3.77 -15.02
N ARG A 330 27.44 4.99 -15.60
CA ARG A 330 28.70 5.57 -16.08
C ARG A 330 29.77 5.69 -15.00
N GLU A 331 29.37 5.91 -13.76
CA GLU A 331 30.32 6.02 -12.65
C GLU A 331 30.78 4.65 -12.15
N ILE A 332 29.85 3.73 -11.91
CA ILE A 332 30.18 2.43 -11.33
C ILE A 332 30.90 1.49 -12.30
N THR A 333 30.67 1.62 -13.61
CA THR A 333 31.37 0.81 -14.64
C THR A 333 32.82 1.22 -14.83
N LYS A 334 33.30 2.31 -14.21
CA LYS A 334 34.74 2.62 -14.12
C LYS A 334 35.44 1.63 -13.17
N VAL A 335 34.74 0.91 -12.33
CA VAL A 335 35.30 -0.18 -11.51
C VAL A 335 35.50 -1.40 -12.40
N PRO A 336 36.72 -1.94 -12.53
CA PRO A 336 36.98 -3.09 -13.39
C PRO A 336 36.07 -4.28 -13.07
N SER A 337 35.59 -4.97 -14.09
CA SER A 337 34.66 -6.11 -14.05
C SER A 337 33.21 -5.80 -13.68
N VAL A 338 32.86 -4.55 -13.38
CA VAL A 338 31.46 -4.16 -13.15
C VAL A 338 30.74 -3.94 -14.48
N SER A 339 29.56 -4.50 -14.60
CA SER A 339 28.68 -4.37 -15.78
C SER A 339 27.27 -4.01 -15.33
N THR A 340 26.56 -3.28 -16.19
CA THR A 340 25.17 -2.90 -15.95
C THR A 340 24.30 -3.26 -17.13
N SER A 341 23.02 -3.54 -16.86
CA SER A 341 22.00 -3.67 -17.91
C SER A 341 20.71 -3.02 -17.44
N PHE A 342 19.99 -2.41 -18.39
CA PHE A 342 18.71 -1.73 -18.11
C PHE A 342 17.55 -2.60 -18.55
N PHE A 343 16.42 -2.48 -17.82
CA PHE A 343 15.19 -3.15 -18.17
C PHE A 343 14.00 -2.40 -17.56
N VAL A 344 12.82 -2.61 -18.13
CA VAL A 344 11.54 -2.17 -17.57
C VAL A 344 10.71 -3.44 -17.36
N PRO A 345 10.18 -3.70 -16.16
CA PRO A 345 9.26 -4.82 -15.97
C PRO A 345 8.01 -4.65 -16.82
N ASP A 346 7.50 -5.72 -17.40
CA ASP A 346 6.30 -5.67 -18.26
C ASP A 346 5.05 -5.26 -17.47
N ILE A 347 4.96 -5.71 -16.23
CA ILE A 347 3.83 -5.46 -15.31
C ILE A 347 4.38 -5.19 -13.92
N ALA A 348 3.69 -4.35 -13.17
CA ALA A 348 4.01 -3.89 -11.82
C ALA A 348 5.38 -3.17 -11.75
N ASN A 349 5.39 -2.02 -11.11
CA ASN A 349 6.59 -1.16 -11.06
C ASN A 349 7.21 -0.95 -12.46
N HIS A 350 6.36 -0.67 -13.45
CA HIS A 350 6.75 -0.45 -14.85
C HIS A 350 7.50 0.87 -15.03
N VAL A 351 8.70 0.91 -14.45
CA VAL A 351 9.63 2.03 -14.46
C VAL A 351 11.03 1.52 -14.83
N PRO A 352 11.95 2.37 -15.30
CA PRO A 352 13.33 1.96 -15.60
C PRO A 352 14.02 1.35 -14.38
N HIS A 353 14.66 0.21 -14.59
CA HIS A 353 15.50 -0.49 -13.62
C HIS A 353 16.89 -0.72 -14.19
N MET A 354 17.86 -0.94 -13.31
CA MET A 354 19.21 -1.31 -13.63
C MET A 354 19.66 -2.53 -12.81
N SER A 355 20.17 -3.54 -13.49
CA SER A 355 20.93 -4.64 -12.86
C SER A 355 22.41 -4.28 -12.86
N ILE A 356 23.13 -4.63 -11.78
CA ILE A 356 24.55 -4.38 -11.58
C ILE A 356 25.19 -5.73 -11.25
N THR A 357 26.14 -6.16 -12.07
CA THR A 357 26.86 -7.43 -11.90
C THR A 357 28.36 -7.22 -11.94
N TRP A 358 29.12 -8.14 -11.40
CA TRP A 358 30.57 -8.13 -11.41
C TRP A 358 31.14 -9.56 -11.40
N ASP A 359 32.40 -9.69 -11.77
CA ASP A 359 33.12 -10.94 -11.69
C ASP A 359 33.53 -11.20 -10.22
N ALA A 360 32.98 -12.26 -9.62
CA ALA A 360 33.24 -12.62 -8.24
C ALA A 360 34.70 -13.01 -7.96
N SER A 361 35.48 -13.36 -9.00
CA SER A 361 36.92 -13.60 -8.88
C SER A 361 37.74 -12.32 -8.75
N ARG A 362 37.16 -11.17 -9.16
CA ARG A 362 37.78 -9.86 -9.13
C ARG A 362 37.25 -8.94 -8.04
N ILE A 363 36.00 -9.10 -7.65
CA ILE A 363 35.38 -8.35 -6.56
C ILE A 363 34.83 -9.37 -5.56
N SER A 364 35.48 -9.48 -4.42
CA SER A 364 35.20 -10.50 -3.39
C SER A 364 33.97 -10.16 -2.52
N LEU A 365 32.84 -9.80 -3.19
CA LEU A 365 31.56 -9.53 -2.57
C LEU A 365 30.44 -10.32 -3.20
N THR A 366 29.56 -10.86 -2.38
CA THR A 366 28.23 -11.27 -2.86
C THR A 366 27.31 -10.05 -2.96
N PRO A 367 26.25 -10.09 -3.80
CA PRO A 367 25.27 -9.01 -3.86
C PRO A 367 24.65 -8.67 -2.49
N GLN A 368 24.39 -9.69 -1.65
CA GLN A 368 23.85 -9.51 -0.29
C GLN A 368 24.83 -8.78 0.63
N GLN A 369 26.14 -9.08 0.52
CA GLN A 369 27.16 -8.37 1.29
C GLN A 369 27.27 -6.92 0.83
N ALA A 370 27.26 -6.65 -0.48
CA ALA A 370 27.29 -5.30 -1.02
C ALA A 370 26.06 -4.47 -0.57
N SER A 371 24.86 -5.04 -0.67
CA SER A 371 23.63 -4.42 -0.17
C SER A 371 23.71 -4.10 1.33
N LYS A 372 24.24 -5.02 2.14
CA LYS A 372 24.43 -4.80 3.59
C LYS A 372 25.44 -3.70 3.90
N LEU A 373 26.53 -3.61 3.16
CA LEU A 373 27.53 -2.54 3.31
C LEU A 373 26.93 -1.18 2.96
N LEU A 374 26.18 -1.08 1.87
CA LEU A 374 25.46 0.13 1.47
C LEU A 374 24.41 0.54 2.51
N ARG A 375 23.69 -0.42 3.09
CA ARG A 375 22.73 -0.14 4.17
C ARG A 375 23.42 0.41 5.42
N SER A 376 24.68 0.06 5.65
CA SER A 376 25.48 0.52 6.80
C SER A 376 26.32 1.77 6.50
N SER A 377 26.25 2.30 5.27
CA SER A 377 26.98 3.52 4.88
C SER A 377 26.33 4.79 5.44
N LYS A 378 27.00 5.92 5.26
CA LYS A 378 26.48 7.27 5.58
C LYS A 378 26.61 8.16 4.35
N PRO A 379 25.46 8.57 3.77
CA PRO A 379 24.10 8.14 4.08
C PRO A 379 23.87 6.65 3.81
N ALA A 380 22.89 6.06 4.48
CA ALA A 380 22.51 4.67 4.28
C ALA A 380 21.72 4.51 2.98
N ILE A 381 22.02 3.46 2.19
CA ILE A 381 21.38 3.18 0.90
C ILE A 381 20.74 1.80 0.95
N VAL A 382 19.49 1.71 0.52
CA VAL A 382 18.78 0.43 0.35
C VAL A 382 18.70 0.10 -1.13
N ILE A 383 19.18 -1.10 -1.47
CA ILE A 383 19.23 -1.61 -2.85
C ILE A 383 18.96 -3.12 -2.85
N GLY A 384 18.19 -3.60 -3.81
CA GLY A 384 17.82 -5.00 -3.95
C GLY A 384 19.00 -5.90 -4.30
N ALA A 385 19.06 -7.08 -3.71
CA ALA A 385 20.14 -8.05 -3.90
C ALA A 385 19.59 -9.44 -4.23
N GLY A 386 19.69 -9.85 -5.49
CA GLY A 386 19.56 -11.25 -5.90
C GLY A 386 18.16 -11.87 -5.95
N GLU A 387 17.08 -11.12 -5.77
CA GLU A 387 15.72 -11.64 -5.95
C GLU A 387 15.40 -11.82 -7.45
N GLY A 388 15.56 -13.05 -7.93
CA GLY A 388 15.20 -13.44 -9.30
C GLY A 388 16.15 -12.96 -10.40
N ARG A 389 17.23 -12.20 -10.06
CA ARG A 389 18.26 -11.72 -11.00
C ARG A 389 19.67 -11.79 -10.39
N PRO A 390 20.71 -12.04 -11.18
CA PRO A 390 22.07 -12.00 -10.66
C PRO A 390 22.47 -10.56 -10.32
N GLY A 391 23.25 -10.37 -9.26
CA GLY A 391 23.81 -9.08 -8.85
C GLY A 391 22.89 -8.24 -7.97
N LEU A 392 23.07 -6.92 -8.03
CA LEU A 392 22.17 -5.94 -7.42
C LEU A 392 21.15 -5.48 -8.47
N ALA A 393 19.97 -5.09 -8.00
CA ALA A 393 18.94 -4.48 -8.82
C ALA A 393 18.47 -3.18 -8.18
N MET A 394 18.27 -2.13 -8.96
CA MET A 394 17.79 -0.84 -8.49
C MET A 394 16.91 -0.14 -9.50
N ASN A 395 16.10 0.78 -8.99
CA ASN A 395 15.46 1.82 -9.78
C ASN A 395 15.73 3.20 -9.17
N SER A 396 15.50 4.25 -9.94
CA SER A 396 15.70 5.64 -9.49
C SER A 396 14.41 6.39 -9.24
N PHE A 397 13.29 5.70 -9.27
CA PHE A 397 11.94 6.23 -9.17
C PHE A 397 11.72 7.07 -7.89
N MET A 398 12.28 6.64 -6.75
CA MET A 398 12.17 7.36 -5.47
C MET A 398 13.39 8.22 -5.12
N LEU A 399 14.44 8.25 -5.96
CA LEU A 399 15.61 9.08 -5.70
C LEU A 399 15.25 10.56 -5.76
N GLN A 400 15.69 11.30 -4.76
CA GLN A 400 15.56 12.75 -4.72
C GLN A 400 16.70 13.41 -5.52
N PRO A 401 16.55 14.69 -5.92
CA PRO A 401 17.60 15.41 -6.65
C PRO A 401 18.96 15.33 -5.95
N GLY A 402 19.98 14.85 -6.66
CA GLY A 402 21.35 14.70 -6.18
C GLY A 402 21.67 13.39 -5.47
N GLU A 403 20.67 12.58 -5.11
CA GLU A 403 20.90 11.26 -4.49
C GLU A 403 21.53 10.27 -5.48
N ASP A 404 21.29 10.41 -6.77
CA ASP A 404 21.93 9.64 -7.82
C ASP A 404 23.46 9.70 -7.76
N LYS A 405 24.02 10.89 -7.49
CA LYS A 405 25.48 11.10 -7.34
C LYS A 405 26.01 10.39 -6.09
N ILE A 406 25.28 10.50 -4.97
CA ILE A 406 25.64 9.85 -3.71
C ILE A 406 25.62 8.33 -3.89
N VAL A 407 24.58 7.80 -4.52
CA VAL A 407 24.45 6.36 -4.81
C VAL A 407 25.60 5.88 -5.69
N ALA A 408 25.92 6.60 -6.76
CA ALA A 408 27.02 6.26 -7.66
C ALA A 408 28.38 6.23 -6.94
N GLU A 409 28.65 7.22 -6.11
CA GLU A 409 29.90 7.31 -5.34
C GLU A 409 30.04 6.17 -4.31
N GLN A 410 28.97 5.92 -3.53
CA GLN A 410 28.97 4.87 -2.51
C GLN A 410 29.07 3.46 -3.13
N LEU A 411 28.35 3.19 -4.21
CA LEU A 411 28.45 1.94 -4.97
C LEU A 411 29.86 1.73 -5.49
N SER A 412 30.43 2.75 -6.16
CA SER A 412 31.80 2.68 -6.69
C SER A 412 32.82 2.44 -5.59
N ARG A 413 32.67 3.07 -4.44
CA ARG A 413 33.55 2.87 -3.30
C ARG A 413 33.47 1.43 -2.77
N VAL A 414 32.25 0.96 -2.46
CA VAL A 414 32.04 -0.40 -1.94
C VAL A 414 32.61 -1.46 -2.87
N LEU A 415 32.41 -1.31 -4.20
CA LEU A 415 32.92 -2.26 -5.16
C LEU A 415 34.45 -2.18 -5.30
N ARG A 416 35.07 -0.98 -5.31
CA ARG A 416 36.53 -0.79 -5.39
C ARG A 416 37.24 -1.31 -4.16
N ASP A 417 36.70 -1.06 -2.97
CA ASP A 417 37.35 -1.46 -1.69
C ASP A 417 37.45 -2.99 -1.54
N HIS A 418 36.75 -3.74 -2.41
CA HIS A 418 36.74 -5.21 -2.41
C HIS A 418 37.24 -5.78 -3.76
N ALA A 419 37.77 -4.93 -4.63
CA ALA A 419 38.42 -5.38 -5.87
C ALA A 419 39.80 -5.97 -5.57
N ALA A 420 40.13 -7.09 -6.26
CA ALA A 420 41.44 -7.77 -6.17
C ALA A 420 42.52 -7.04 -7.00
#